data_bdee8e257b18ce21f67a59d2e8b24331
#
_entry.id   bdee8e257b18ce21f67a59d2e8b24331
#
_cell.length_a   1.000
_cell.length_b   1.000
_cell.length_c   1.000
_cell.angle_alpha   90.00
_cell.angle_beta   90.00
_cell.angle_gamma   90.00
#
_symmetry.space_group_name_H-M   'P 1'
#
loop_
_entity.id
_entity.type
_entity.pdbx_description
1 polymer ?
#
loop_
_entity_poly.entity_id
_entity_poly.type
_entity_poly.pdbx_seq_one_letter_code
_entity_poly.pdbx_strand_id
1 'polypeptide(L)'
;MSALRHPRWVFFLGLSFVLAGGLLSQSRQARNTEISETTEDRVAASAWWPTKNVIDGSQLVGNAECAKCHADKATTQATTPMAQAGAQAANSQILREHAELSGELSPFRYEIARGSDPDKSTYSVSDGARKVAAQLAWAFGVAHTGQTYIYSLDGAYYESRVSFYKTLQSLALTTGHSSATPSSIEAALGRRMDSSETQHCFGCHTSGSMIAGRFDPAHATPGVTCEQCHGPGARHVAAMKAGKIEEGRRAILNPRKLGAAASVDFCGACHRTWADVLQTQVTGVANVRFQPYRLESSKCWGRGDARLACFACHDPHQPLVTETASYDSKCLACHVTKAGEKIADHPGAACPVATSNCGSCHMPKVEVPSMHAPFTDHRIRIVRNPEAYPN
;
A
#
# COMPACT_ATOMS: atom_id res chain seq x y z
N MET A 1 70.98 -41.48 -40.63
CA MET A 1 70.59 -40.85 -41.91
C MET A 1 69.10 -40.52 -41.84
N SER A 2 68.79 -39.31 -42.21
CA SER A 2 67.49 -38.70 -42.48
C SER A 2 66.57 -38.41 -41.30
N ALA A 3 66.58 -37.16 -40.96
CA ALA A 3 65.61 -36.43 -40.12
C ALA A 3 64.32 -36.17 -40.89
N LEU A 4 63.21 -36.28 -40.26
CA LEU A 4 61.95 -35.67 -40.75
C LEU A 4 61.38 -34.77 -39.65
N ARG A 5 61.36 -33.49 -39.98
CA ARG A 5 60.75 -32.40 -39.20
C ARG A 5 59.22 -32.42 -39.33
N HIS A 6 58.52 -32.38 -38.22
CA HIS A 6 57.09 -32.08 -38.23
C HIS A 6 56.83 -30.61 -37.90
N PRO A 7 55.91 -29.90 -38.56
CA PRO A 7 55.67 -28.48 -38.33
C PRO A 7 54.72 -28.27 -37.14
N ARG A 8 55.04 -27.26 -36.36
CA ARG A 8 54.23 -26.67 -35.30
C ARG A 8 53.10 -25.80 -35.92
N TRP A 9 51.92 -26.31 -35.98
CA TRP A 9 50.73 -25.47 -36.24
C TRP A 9 49.48 -26.09 -35.58
N VAL A 10 49.29 -25.98 -34.28
CA VAL A 10 48.00 -26.10 -33.59
C VAL A 10 48.13 -25.42 -32.23
N PHE A 11 47.98 -24.11 -32.14
CA PHE A 11 47.73 -23.42 -30.86
C PHE A 11 47.33 -21.94 -31.14
N PHE A 12 46.20 -21.69 -31.80
CA PHE A 12 45.65 -20.32 -31.83
C PHE A 12 44.14 -20.25 -32.09
N LEU A 13 43.36 -21.27 -31.81
CA LEU A 13 41.90 -21.24 -31.98
C LEU A 13 41.07 -21.48 -30.69
N GLY A 14 41.76 -21.64 -29.56
CA GLY A 14 41.08 -21.92 -28.28
C GLY A 14 40.71 -20.68 -27.42
N LEU A 15 41.28 -19.47 -27.71
CA LEU A 15 41.16 -18.34 -26.80
C LEU A 15 40.02 -17.40 -27.12
N SER A 16 39.44 -17.44 -28.34
CA SER A 16 38.39 -16.51 -28.76
C SER A 16 36.99 -16.90 -28.31
N PHE A 17 36.75 -18.15 -27.97
CA PHE A 17 35.42 -18.60 -27.53
C PHE A 17 35.13 -18.41 -26.03
N VAL A 18 36.18 -18.31 -25.21
CA VAL A 18 35.99 -18.13 -23.73
C VAL A 18 35.64 -16.67 -23.40
N LEU A 19 36.15 -15.70 -24.19
CA LEU A 19 35.83 -14.28 -23.96
C LEU A 19 34.39 -13.88 -24.38
N ALA A 20 33.85 -14.51 -25.42
CA ALA A 20 32.46 -14.24 -25.85
C ALA A 20 31.42 -14.85 -24.88
N GLY A 21 31.72 -15.99 -24.27
CA GLY A 21 30.86 -16.63 -23.24
C GLY A 21 30.80 -15.82 -21.93
N GLY A 22 31.93 -15.21 -21.54
CA GLY A 22 32.00 -14.38 -20.33
C GLY A 22 31.21 -13.07 -20.41
N LEU A 23 31.20 -12.43 -21.57
CA LEU A 23 30.46 -11.18 -21.79
C LEU A 23 28.94 -11.41 -21.90
N LEU A 24 28.50 -12.54 -22.44
CA LEU A 24 27.07 -12.90 -22.46
C LEU A 24 26.54 -13.34 -21.10
N SER A 25 27.40 -13.91 -20.25
CA SER A 25 27.04 -14.28 -18.87
C SER A 25 26.91 -13.05 -17.98
N GLN A 26 27.80 -12.07 -18.13
CA GLN A 26 27.72 -10.81 -17.36
C GLN A 26 26.51 -9.96 -17.76
N SER A 27 26.13 -9.93 -19.05
CA SER A 27 24.94 -9.19 -19.49
C SER A 27 23.62 -9.82 -19.07
N ARG A 28 23.59 -11.14 -18.84
CA ARG A 28 22.43 -11.84 -18.27
C ARG A 28 22.33 -11.67 -16.75
N GLN A 29 23.46 -11.62 -16.05
CA GLN A 29 23.47 -11.43 -14.60
C GLN A 29 23.10 -10.00 -14.22
N ALA A 30 23.51 -9.00 -15.00
CA ALA A 30 23.10 -7.61 -14.77
C ALA A 30 21.60 -7.38 -14.98
N ARG A 31 20.95 -8.11 -15.89
CA ARG A 31 19.47 -8.02 -16.08
C ARG A 31 18.68 -8.74 -14.98
N ASN A 32 19.24 -9.74 -14.31
CA ASN A 32 18.56 -10.44 -13.23
C ASN A 32 18.71 -9.76 -11.87
N THR A 33 19.72 -8.90 -11.69
CA THR A 33 19.91 -8.16 -10.42
C THR A 33 18.99 -6.96 -10.28
N GLU A 34 18.50 -6.36 -11.37
CA GLU A 34 17.49 -5.28 -11.29
C GLU A 34 16.09 -5.75 -10.86
N ILE A 35 15.82 -7.07 -10.95
CA ILE A 35 14.49 -7.66 -10.63
C ILE A 35 14.43 -8.17 -9.18
N SER A 36 15.56 -8.24 -8.46
CA SER A 36 15.63 -8.89 -7.14
C SER A 36 15.71 -7.94 -5.94
N GLU A 37 15.78 -6.64 -6.13
CA GLU A 37 15.66 -5.71 -5.02
C GLU A 37 14.24 -5.66 -4.52
N THR A 38 14.03 -6.14 -3.30
CA THR A 38 12.74 -6.04 -2.61
C THR A 38 12.45 -4.59 -2.26
N THR A 39 11.19 -4.26 -1.97
CA THR A 39 10.85 -2.94 -1.42
C THR A 39 11.66 -2.64 -0.17
N GLU A 40 11.95 -3.63 0.68
CA GLU A 40 12.75 -3.45 1.88
C GLU A 40 14.19 -3.05 1.56
N ASP A 41 14.80 -3.67 0.56
CA ASP A 41 16.14 -3.30 0.10
C ASP A 41 16.15 -1.87 -0.47
N ARG A 42 15.16 -1.52 -1.27
CA ARG A 42 15.00 -0.17 -1.84
C ARG A 42 14.70 0.87 -0.78
N VAL A 43 13.88 0.52 0.19
CA VAL A 43 13.47 1.37 1.30
C VAL A 43 14.59 1.53 2.32
N ALA A 44 15.48 0.56 2.45
CA ALA A 44 16.73 0.68 3.22
C ALA A 44 17.72 1.64 2.54
N ALA A 45 17.66 1.77 1.21
CA ALA A 45 18.46 2.76 0.48
C ALA A 45 17.93 4.18 0.79
N SER A 46 18.81 5.00 1.36
CA SER A 46 18.49 6.32 1.96
C SER A 46 17.79 7.34 1.03
N ALA A 47 17.73 7.09 -0.27
CA ALA A 47 17.16 8.03 -1.24
C ALA A 47 15.74 7.66 -1.70
N TRP A 48 15.19 6.52 -1.29
CA TRP A 48 14.03 5.96 -1.98
C TRP A 48 12.70 6.13 -1.24
N TRP A 49 12.68 5.96 0.07
CA TRP A 49 11.49 6.20 0.86
C TRP A 49 11.59 7.51 1.63
N PRO A 50 10.81 8.52 1.25
CA PRO A 50 10.98 9.87 1.79
C PRO A 50 10.86 9.97 3.30
N THR A 51 9.90 9.23 3.88
CA THR A 51 9.58 9.35 5.29
C THR A 51 10.51 8.58 6.22
N LYS A 52 11.17 7.52 5.74
CA LYS A 52 12.19 6.81 6.53
C LYS A 52 13.48 7.62 6.74
N ASN A 53 13.65 8.67 5.95
CA ASN A 53 14.83 9.54 6.00
C ASN A 53 14.60 10.82 6.82
N VAL A 54 13.48 10.95 7.50
CA VAL A 54 13.25 12.05 8.44
C VAL A 54 14.09 11.79 9.68
N ILE A 55 15.17 12.56 9.83
CA ILE A 55 16.10 12.45 10.96
C ILE A 55 15.58 13.30 12.13
N ASP A 56 14.95 14.42 11.81
CA ASP A 56 14.46 15.40 12.76
C ASP A 56 13.08 15.90 12.30
N GLY A 57 12.13 15.99 13.21
CA GLY A 57 10.78 16.50 12.95
C GLY A 57 10.74 17.92 12.37
N SER A 58 11.77 18.72 12.61
CA SER A 58 11.91 20.08 12.02
C SER A 58 12.05 20.06 10.48
N GLN A 59 12.31 18.93 9.87
CA GLN A 59 12.36 18.76 8.41
C GLN A 59 10.95 18.70 7.79
N LEU A 60 9.92 18.43 8.59
CA LEU A 60 8.52 18.38 8.16
C LEU A 60 7.92 19.80 8.23
N VAL A 61 7.18 20.18 7.18
CA VAL A 61 6.56 21.51 7.09
C VAL A 61 5.02 21.47 7.15
N GLY A 62 4.44 20.30 6.93
CA GLY A 62 3.01 20.05 6.96
C GLY A 62 2.25 20.54 5.72
N ASN A 63 1.03 20.03 5.56
CA ASN A 63 0.18 20.27 4.38
C ASN A 63 -0.13 21.77 4.17
N ALA A 64 -0.28 22.55 5.22
CA ALA A 64 -0.61 23.97 5.11
C ALA A 64 0.49 24.77 4.39
N GLU A 65 1.76 24.41 4.57
CA GLU A 65 2.86 25.05 3.86
C GLU A 65 2.88 24.62 2.38
N CYS A 66 2.61 23.35 2.10
CA CYS A 66 2.50 22.82 0.72
C CYS A 66 1.36 23.50 -0.04
N ALA A 67 0.22 23.69 0.59
CA ALA A 67 -0.99 24.28 0.00
C ALA A 67 -0.78 25.73 -0.47
N LYS A 68 0.18 26.48 0.08
CA LYS A 68 0.47 27.86 -0.36
C LYS A 68 0.87 27.94 -1.84
N CYS A 69 1.48 26.88 -2.38
CA CYS A 69 1.90 26.82 -3.77
C CYS A 69 1.19 25.72 -4.58
N HIS A 70 0.67 24.69 -3.91
CA HIS A 70 0.03 23.50 -4.51
C HIS A 70 -1.44 23.36 -4.08
N ALA A 71 -2.20 24.48 -4.05
CA ALA A 71 -3.55 24.56 -3.50
C ALA A 71 -4.51 23.52 -4.10
N ASP A 72 -4.52 23.36 -5.44
CA ASP A 72 -5.41 22.42 -6.13
C ASP A 72 -5.13 20.97 -5.71
N LYS A 73 -3.83 20.60 -5.62
CA LYS A 73 -3.44 19.25 -5.18
C LYS A 73 -3.74 19.01 -3.72
N ALA A 74 -3.52 20.00 -2.86
CA ALA A 74 -3.81 19.90 -1.44
C ALA A 74 -5.32 19.73 -1.19
N THR A 75 -6.17 20.47 -1.91
CA THR A 75 -7.62 20.41 -1.78
C THR A 75 -8.17 19.03 -2.17
N THR A 76 -7.76 18.51 -3.33
CA THR A 76 -8.28 17.22 -3.80
C THR A 76 -7.67 16.04 -3.02
N GLN A 77 -6.38 16.09 -2.67
CA GLN A 77 -5.73 15.03 -1.89
C GLN A 77 -6.39 14.85 -0.51
N ALA A 78 -6.78 15.95 0.14
CA ALA A 78 -7.44 15.89 1.45
C ALA A 78 -8.77 15.08 1.45
N THR A 79 -9.39 14.91 0.28
CA THR A 79 -10.64 14.12 0.13
C THR A 79 -10.39 12.66 -0.25
N THR A 80 -9.13 12.24 -0.40
CA THR A 80 -8.80 10.87 -0.77
C THR A 80 -8.97 9.91 0.41
N PRO A 81 -9.28 8.62 0.15
CA PRO A 81 -9.26 7.59 1.19
C PRO A 81 -7.93 7.49 1.93
N MET A 82 -6.80 7.77 1.26
CA MET A 82 -5.48 7.78 1.89
C MET A 82 -5.34 8.90 2.91
N ALA A 83 -5.80 10.12 2.59
CA ALA A 83 -5.79 11.23 3.55
C ALA A 83 -6.66 10.96 4.77
N GLN A 84 -7.69 10.14 4.61
CA GLN A 84 -8.65 9.77 5.65
C GLN A 84 -8.34 8.43 6.32
N ALA A 85 -7.19 7.79 5.97
CA ALA A 85 -6.85 6.45 6.45
C ALA A 85 -6.59 6.36 7.95
N GLY A 86 -6.38 7.48 8.64
CA GLY A 86 -6.20 7.55 10.09
C GLY A 86 -6.69 8.85 10.67
N ALA A 87 -7.23 8.80 11.88
CA ALA A 87 -7.67 9.94 12.66
C ALA A 87 -7.36 9.72 14.14
N GLN A 88 -7.18 10.81 14.89
CA GLN A 88 -7.35 10.72 16.34
C GLN A 88 -8.82 10.37 16.64
N ALA A 89 -9.09 9.59 17.67
CA ALA A 89 -10.44 9.12 17.97
C ALA A 89 -11.46 10.27 18.09
N ALA A 90 -11.06 11.39 18.70
CA ALA A 90 -11.85 12.60 18.81
C ALA A 90 -12.32 13.16 17.44
N ASN A 91 -11.54 12.93 16.39
CA ASN A 91 -11.79 13.44 15.04
C ASN A 91 -12.34 12.35 14.08
N SER A 92 -12.56 11.13 14.55
CA SER A 92 -13.14 10.07 13.75
C SER A 92 -14.58 10.41 13.37
N GLN A 93 -14.86 10.43 12.07
CA GLN A 93 -16.20 10.66 11.55
C GLN A 93 -17.19 9.62 12.09
N ILE A 94 -16.83 8.33 12.06
CA ILE A 94 -17.66 7.23 12.56
C ILE A 94 -18.03 7.46 14.03
N LEU A 95 -17.05 7.76 14.88
CA LEU A 95 -17.31 7.97 16.31
C LEU A 95 -18.12 9.23 16.59
N ARG A 96 -18.08 10.24 15.71
CA ARG A 96 -18.91 11.44 15.83
C ARG A 96 -20.33 11.24 15.34
N GLU A 97 -20.53 10.42 14.31
CA GLU A 97 -21.84 10.10 13.75
C GLU A 97 -22.64 9.11 14.61
N HIS A 98 -21.95 8.29 15.43
CA HIS A 98 -22.57 7.27 16.26
C HIS A 98 -22.35 7.59 17.73
N ALA A 99 -23.42 7.86 18.47
CA ALA A 99 -23.35 8.05 19.92
C ALA A 99 -22.92 6.75 20.62
N GLU A 100 -23.34 5.62 20.06
CA GLU A 100 -23.02 4.27 20.52
C GLU A 100 -22.84 3.33 19.32
N LEU A 101 -21.85 2.47 19.40
CA LEU A 101 -21.61 1.33 18.51
C LEU A 101 -21.52 0.07 19.36
N SER A 102 -22.17 -1.01 18.95
CA SER A 102 -22.13 -2.27 19.68
C SER A 102 -21.88 -3.47 18.76
N GLY A 103 -21.48 -4.58 19.38
CA GLY A 103 -21.27 -5.86 18.72
C GLY A 103 -21.16 -6.98 19.74
N GLU A 104 -21.36 -8.23 19.31
CA GLU A 104 -21.29 -9.39 20.16
C GLU A 104 -20.39 -10.45 19.53
N LEU A 105 -19.43 -10.94 20.33
CA LEU A 105 -18.62 -12.12 20.03
C LEU A 105 -18.69 -13.00 21.26
N SER A 106 -19.72 -13.85 21.34
CA SER A 106 -20.05 -14.65 22.52
C SER A 106 -18.82 -15.28 23.18
N PRO A 107 -18.68 -15.23 24.52
CA PRO A 107 -19.63 -14.71 25.48
C PRO A 107 -19.53 -13.19 25.75
N PHE A 108 -18.75 -12.45 24.96
CA PHE A 108 -18.44 -11.04 25.20
C PHE A 108 -19.33 -10.10 24.39
N ARG A 109 -19.77 -9.01 25.05
CA ARG A 109 -20.42 -7.87 24.41
C ARG A 109 -19.46 -6.68 24.37
N TYR A 110 -19.37 -6.04 23.22
CA TYR A 110 -18.50 -4.89 22.93
C TYR A 110 -19.33 -3.65 22.72
N GLU A 111 -18.82 -2.52 23.20
CA GLU A 111 -19.48 -1.23 23.07
C GLU A 111 -18.42 -0.14 22.91
N ILE A 112 -18.67 0.79 22.00
CA ILE A 112 -17.98 2.08 21.94
C ILE A 112 -19.02 3.14 22.18
N ALA A 113 -18.89 3.89 23.26
CA ALA A 113 -19.82 4.94 23.63
C ALA A 113 -19.10 6.29 23.75
N ARG A 114 -19.73 7.33 23.23
CA ARG A 114 -19.28 8.70 23.45
C ARG A 114 -19.84 9.19 24.78
N GLY A 115 -18.97 9.63 25.66
CA GLY A 115 -19.34 10.17 26.97
C GLY A 115 -19.88 11.60 26.92
N SER A 116 -19.94 12.23 28.08
CA SER A 116 -20.29 13.66 28.22
C SER A 116 -19.27 14.59 27.57
N ASP A 117 -18.01 14.16 27.48
CA ASP A 117 -16.96 14.84 26.72
C ASP A 117 -17.05 14.36 25.25
N PRO A 118 -17.44 15.24 24.30
CA PRO A 118 -17.66 14.87 22.89
C PRO A 118 -16.37 14.42 22.19
N ASP A 119 -15.21 14.76 22.73
CA ASP A 119 -13.90 14.41 22.18
C ASP A 119 -13.39 13.06 22.70
N LYS A 120 -14.15 12.38 23.58
CA LYS A 120 -13.76 11.11 24.14
C LYS A 120 -14.75 10.01 23.81
N SER A 121 -14.22 8.91 23.28
CA SER A 121 -14.95 7.67 23.06
C SER A 121 -14.36 6.58 23.94
N THR A 122 -15.22 5.92 24.71
CA THR A 122 -14.85 4.81 25.59
C THR A 122 -15.20 3.51 24.91
N TYR A 123 -14.21 2.66 24.72
CA TYR A 123 -14.35 1.29 24.27
C TYR A 123 -14.42 0.36 25.45
N SER A 124 -15.39 -0.53 25.48
CA SER A 124 -15.59 -1.45 26.60
C SER A 124 -15.99 -2.85 26.14
N VAL A 125 -15.68 -3.83 26.97
CA VAL A 125 -16.12 -5.22 26.83
C VAL A 125 -16.73 -5.70 28.14
N SER A 126 -17.80 -6.51 28.05
CA SER A 126 -18.49 -7.12 29.18
C SER A 126 -18.70 -8.62 28.93
N ASP A 127 -18.54 -9.43 30.00
CA ASP A 127 -18.90 -10.86 30.05
C ASP A 127 -20.23 -11.12 30.79
N GLY A 128 -20.97 -10.03 31.07
CA GLY A 128 -22.21 -10.06 31.82
C GLY A 128 -22.02 -9.90 33.33
N ALA A 129 -20.88 -10.28 33.90
CA ALA A 129 -20.54 -10.11 35.29
C ALA A 129 -19.58 -8.94 35.53
N ARG A 130 -18.63 -8.74 34.64
CA ARG A 130 -17.63 -7.68 34.70
C ARG A 130 -17.67 -6.84 33.45
N LYS A 131 -17.18 -5.60 33.55
CA LYS A 131 -16.96 -4.71 32.43
C LYS A 131 -15.56 -4.10 32.54
N VAL A 132 -14.76 -4.15 31.49
CA VAL A 132 -13.49 -3.46 31.38
C VAL A 132 -13.56 -2.45 30.23
N ALA A 133 -12.82 -1.35 30.35
CA ALA A 133 -12.89 -0.27 29.36
C ALA A 133 -11.55 0.44 29.17
N ALA A 134 -11.39 1.06 28.01
CA ALA A 134 -10.26 1.91 27.68
C ALA A 134 -10.72 3.13 26.85
N GLN A 135 -9.99 4.24 26.94
CA GLN A 135 -10.20 5.40 26.08
C GLN A 135 -9.56 5.15 24.72
N LEU A 136 -10.31 5.37 23.66
CA LEU A 136 -9.78 5.30 22.31
C LEU A 136 -8.86 6.49 22.03
N ALA A 137 -7.71 6.21 21.45
CA ALA A 137 -6.72 7.21 21.05
C ALA A 137 -6.75 7.47 19.54
N TRP A 138 -6.80 6.41 18.74
CA TRP A 138 -6.77 6.49 17.29
C TRP A 138 -7.84 5.61 16.65
N ALA A 139 -8.21 5.98 15.44
CA ALA A 139 -9.11 5.25 14.56
C ALA A 139 -8.44 5.10 13.20
N PHE A 140 -8.17 3.87 12.75
CA PHE A 140 -7.51 3.55 11.50
C PHE A 140 -8.46 2.87 10.53
N GLY A 141 -8.41 3.29 9.26
CA GLY A 141 -9.32 2.85 8.22
C GLY A 141 -10.28 3.96 7.79
N VAL A 142 -10.98 3.70 6.71
CA VAL A 142 -11.86 4.69 6.07
C VAL A 142 -13.32 4.40 6.35
N ALA A 143 -14.09 5.45 6.59
CA ALA A 143 -15.50 5.38 7.01
C ALA A 143 -16.39 4.56 6.05
N HIS A 144 -16.07 4.52 4.77
CA HIS A 144 -16.87 3.80 3.77
C HIS A 144 -16.58 2.29 3.66
N THR A 145 -15.56 1.78 4.36
CA THR A 145 -15.25 0.34 4.43
C THR A 145 -15.34 -0.18 5.85
N GLY A 146 -14.49 0.34 6.73
CA GLY A 146 -14.43 -0.07 8.12
C GLY A 146 -13.35 0.70 8.89
N GLN A 147 -13.41 0.62 10.20
CA GLN A 147 -12.49 1.35 11.07
C GLN A 147 -12.11 0.50 12.29
N THR A 148 -10.80 0.34 12.48
CA THR A 148 -10.19 -0.32 13.64
C THR A 148 -9.73 0.73 14.63
N TYR A 149 -9.80 0.44 15.91
CA TYR A 149 -9.51 1.39 16.97
C TYR A 149 -8.26 1.00 17.74
N ILE A 150 -7.49 2.02 18.12
CA ILE A 150 -6.27 1.87 18.93
C ILE A 150 -6.49 2.62 20.23
N TYR A 151 -6.16 1.96 21.33
CA TYR A 151 -6.14 2.56 22.67
C TYR A 151 -4.75 2.43 23.29
N SER A 152 -4.48 3.21 24.33
CA SER A 152 -3.21 3.19 25.04
C SER A 152 -3.44 2.85 26.51
N LEU A 153 -2.65 1.91 27.05
CA LEU A 153 -2.58 1.58 28.47
C LEU A 153 -1.11 1.53 28.87
N ASP A 154 -0.76 2.24 29.91
CA ASP A 154 0.60 2.27 30.50
C ASP A 154 1.70 2.54 29.45
N GLY A 155 1.41 3.44 28.53
CA GLY A 155 2.36 3.83 27.46
C GLY A 155 2.51 2.82 26.31
N ALA A 156 1.79 1.70 26.35
CA ALA A 156 1.73 0.74 25.25
C ALA A 156 0.45 0.92 24.43
N TYR A 157 0.53 0.64 23.12
CA TYR A 157 -0.62 0.66 22.21
C TYR A 157 -1.24 -0.74 22.11
N TYR A 158 -2.56 -0.75 21.99
CA TYR A 158 -3.38 -1.94 21.84
C TYR A 158 -4.34 -1.76 20.68
N GLU A 159 -4.50 -2.80 19.87
CA GLU A 159 -5.52 -2.88 18.84
C GLU A 159 -6.80 -3.47 19.44
N SER A 160 -7.93 -2.81 19.22
CA SER A 160 -9.24 -3.29 19.66
C SER A 160 -9.58 -4.63 19.00
N ARG A 161 -10.19 -5.54 19.78
CA ARG A 161 -10.63 -6.83 19.24
C ARG A 161 -11.74 -6.72 18.21
N VAL A 162 -12.50 -5.64 18.23
CA VAL A 162 -13.57 -5.38 17.27
C VAL A 162 -13.32 -4.10 16.50
N SER A 163 -13.77 -4.10 15.26
CA SER A 163 -13.76 -2.98 14.33
C SER A 163 -15.19 -2.64 13.89
N PHE A 164 -15.43 -1.40 13.55
CA PHE A 164 -16.65 -1.02 12.84
C PHE A 164 -16.57 -1.44 11.37
N TYR A 165 -17.65 -2.01 10.84
CA TYR A 165 -17.77 -2.32 9.42
C TYR A 165 -19.00 -1.65 8.82
N LYS A 166 -18.78 -0.90 7.73
CA LYS A 166 -19.82 -0.11 7.08
C LYS A 166 -21.00 -0.96 6.60
N THR A 167 -20.73 -2.14 6.09
CA THR A 167 -21.77 -3.07 5.61
C THR A 167 -22.63 -3.62 6.73
N LEU A 168 -22.08 -3.79 7.92
CA LEU A 168 -22.78 -4.29 9.10
C LEU A 168 -23.43 -3.18 9.93
N GLN A 169 -22.98 -1.94 9.81
CA GLN A 169 -23.34 -0.82 10.69
C GLN A 169 -23.14 -1.14 12.20
N SER A 170 -22.19 -2.01 12.52
CA SER A 170 -21.94 -2.52 13.86
C SER A 170 -20.48 -2.93 14.03
N LEU A 171 -20.13 -3.31 15.27
CA LEU A 171 -18.81 -3.86 15.60
C LEU A 171 -18.78 -5.37 15.32
N ALA A 172 -17.72 -5.83 14.66
CA ALA A 172 -17.43 -7.23 14.47
C ALA A 172 -15.92 -7.48 14.65
N LEU A 173 -15.49 -8.75 14.63
CA LEU A 173 -14.11 -9.15 14.86
C LEU A 173 -13.15 -8.39 13.94
N THR A 174 -12.12 -7.77 14.52
CA THR A 174 -11.06 -7.10 13.76
C THR A 174 -10.32 -8.10 12.89
N THR A 175 -10.14 -7.76 11.63
CA THR A 175 -9.41 -8.60 10.68
C THR A 175 -8.00 -8.91 11.18
N GLY A 176 -7.64 -10.19 11.22
CA GLY A 176 -6.35 -10.65 11.74
C GLY A 176 -6.37 -11.08 13.21
N HIS A 177 -7.42 -10.77 13.96
CA HIS A 177 -7.61 -11.35 15.30
C HIS A 177 -8.09 -12.80 15.21
N SER A 178 -7.67 -13.62 16.17
CA SER A 178 -8.14 -14.99 16.31
C SER A 178 -9.65 -15.03 16.58
N SER A 179 -10.38 -15.92 15.92
CA SER A 179 -11.79 -16.20 16.20
C SER A 179 -12.01 -17.00 17.49
N ALA A 180 -10.94 -17.56 18.08
CA ALA A 180 -11.04 -18.28 19.35
C ALA A 180 -11.51 -17.37 20.49
N THR A 181 -12.30 -17.91 21.39
CA THR A 181 -12.76 -17.19 22.58
C THR A 181 -11.56 -16.78 23.45
N PRO A 182 -11.41 -15.51 23.81
CA PRO A 182 -10.36 -15.06 24.70
C PRO A 182 -10.45 -15.72 26.09
N SER A 183 -9.29 -15.94 26.70
CA SER A 183 -9.19 -16.61 28.01
C SER A 183 -9.61 -15.72 29.18
N SER A 184 -9.67 -14.40 28.99
CA SER A 184 -10.10 -13.43 29.99
C SER A 184 -10.78 -12.23 29.33
N ILE A 185 -11.50 -11.46 30.17
CA ILE A 185 -12.14 -10.22 29.69
C ILE A 185 -11.12 -9.16 29.27
N GLU A 186 -9.95 -9.12 29.89
CA GLU A 186 -8.84 -8.24 29.54
C GLU A 186 -8.27 -8.62 28.16
N ALA A 187 -8.12 -9.92 27.88
CA ALA A 187 -7.73 -10.43 26.56
C ALA A 187 -8.83 -10.18 25.50
N ALA A 188 -10.10 -10.15 25.94
CA ALA A 188 -11.21 -9.81 25.06
C ALA A 188 -11.24 -8.33 24.68
N LEU A 189 -10.67 -7.42 25.47
CA LEU A 189 -10.61 -6.00 25.13
C LEU A 189 -9.78 -5.77 23.84
N GLY A 190 -8.68 -6.48 23.70
CA GLY A 190 -7.82 -6.35 22.50
C GLY A 190 -6.45 -6.97 22.72
N ARG A 191 -5.55 -6.75 21.77
CA ARG A 191 -4.19 -7.28 21.84
C ARG A 191 -3.17 -6.16 21.92
N ARG A 192 -2.15 -6.36 22.70
CA ARG A 192 -1.01 -5.45 22.75
C ARG A 192 -0.28 -5.49 21.41
N MET A 193 0.05 -4.31 20.91
CA MET A 193 0.89 -4.15 19.73
C MET A 193 2.35 -4.12 20.17
N ASP A 194 3.20 -4.89 19.49
CA ASP A 194 4.63 -4.75 19.66
C ASP A 194 5.17 -3.49 18.94
N SER A 195 6.46 -3.21 19.08
CA SER A 195 7.06 -2.04 18.47
C SER A 195 6.99 -2.06 16.94
N SER A 196 7.15 -3.24 16.33
CA SER A 196 7.11 -3.41 14.88
C SER A 196 5.68 -3.18 14.35
N GLU A 197 4.68 -3.77 14.97
CA GLU A 197 3.28 -3.55 14.63
C GLU A 197 2.87 -2.08 14.79
N THR A 198 3.27 -1.44 15.89
CA THR A 198 3.01 -0.02 16.14
C THR A 198 3.59 0.83 15.03
N GLN A 199 4.87 0.62 14.68
CA GLN A 199 5.52 1.32 13.57
C GLN A 199 4.80 1.07 12.25
N HIS A 200 4.36 -0.14 11.99
CA HIS A 200 3.68 -0.52 10.76
C HIS A 200 2.30 0.16 10.64
N CYS A 201 1.49 0.07 11.68
CA CYS A 201 0.16 0.68 11.69
C CYS A 201 0.26 2.21 11.52
N PHE A 202 1.06 2.86 12.36
CA PHE A 202 1.20 4.31 12.31
C PHE A 202 1.94 4.78 11.05
N GLY A 203 2.94 4.04 10.57
CA GLY A 203 3.68 4.36 9.36
C GLY A 203 2.82 4.38 8.08
N CYS A 204 1.71 3.63 8.06
CA CYS A 204 0.78 3.57 6.94
C CYS A 204 -0.45 4.48 7.14
N HIS A 205 -0.88 4.69 8.38
CA HIS A 205 -2.12 5.40 8.71
C HIS A 205 -1.90 6.84 9.21
N THR A 206 -0.65 7.24 9.39
CA THR A 206 -0.27 8.62 9.75
C THR A 206 0.93 9.07 8.93
N SER A 207 1.17 10.37 8.89
CA SER A 207 2.34 10.96 8.25
C SER A 207 3.29 11.56 9.29
N GLY A 208 4.59 11.48 9.01
CA GLY A 208 5.62 12.06 9.87
C GLY A 208 5.84 11.35 11.20
N SER A 209 5.16 10.24 11.45
CA SER A 209 5.26 9.47 12.71
C SER A 209 6.56 8.68 12.89
N MET A 210 7.37 8.60 11.84
CA MET A 210 8.64 7.86 11.85
C MET A 210 9.80 8.85 11.83
N ILE A 211 10.42 9.09 12.99
CA ILE A 211 11.59 9.97 13.13
C ILE A 211 12.82 9.12 13.44
N ALA A 212 13.90 9.29 12.68
CA ALA A 212 15.12 8.51 12.78
C ALA A 212 14.87 6.98 12.84
N GLY A 213 13.90 6.50 12.04
CA GLY A 213 13.54 5.09 11.96
C GLY A 213 12.77 4.56 13.19
N ARG A 214 12.28 5.42 14.07
CA ARG A 214 11.49 5.05 15.25
C ARG A 214 10.14 5.76 15.24
N PHE A 215 9.14 5.09 15.81
CA PHE A 215 7.84 5.69 16.00
C PHE A 215 7.90 6.84 17.03
N ASP A 216 7.43 8.00 16.61
CA ASP A 216 7.30 9.21 17.44
C ASP A 216 5.85 9.72 17.37
N PRO A 217 5.05 9.49 18.42
CA PRO A 217 3.65 9.90 18.43
C PRO A 217 3.47 11.42 18.40
N ALA A 218 4.47 12.20 18.82
CA ALA A 218 4.38 13.65 18.82
C ALA A 218 4.36 14.26 17.41
N HIS A 219 4.91 13.55 16.43
CA HIS A 219 4.93 13.96 15.03
C HIS A 219 3.88 13.24 14.17
N ALA A 220 3.06 12.36 14.76
CA ALA A 220 2.04 11.60 14.05
C ALA A 220 0.88 12.50 13.57
N THR A 221 0.96 12.94 12.33
CA THR A 221 -0.14 13.64 11.66
C THR A 221 -1.15 12.62 11.11
N PRO A 222 -2.45 12.74 11.42
CA PRO A 222 -3.48 11.81 10.94
C PRO A 222 -3.53 11.70 9.42
N GLY A 223 -3.68 10.47 8.92
CA GLY A 223 -3.81 10.16 7.50
C GLY A 223 -2.51 10.28 6.71
N VAL A 224 -2.60 9.96 5.42
CA VAL A 224 -1.49 10.09 4.47
C VAL A 224 -1.51 11.50 3.89
N THR A 225 -0.53 12.30 4.27
CA THR A 225 -0.36 13.69 3.83
C THR A 225 0.70 13.82 2.74
N CYS A 226 0.96 15.04 2.26
CA CYS A 226 1.91 15.31 1.17
C CYS A 226 3.29 14.68 1.45
N GLU A 227 3.82 14.89 2.64
CA GLU A 227 5.19 14.49 3.00
C GLU A 227 5.35 12.99 3.16
N GLN A 228 4.24 12.23 3.33
CA GLN A 228 4.30 10.76 3.39
C GLN A 228 4.74 10.14 2.05
N CYS A 229 4.43 10.82 0.94
CA CYS A 229 4.81 10.38 -0.41
C CYS A 229 5.97 11.19 -0.99
N HIS A 230 6.07 12.46 -0.66
CA HIS A 230 7.04 13.37 -1.26
C HIS A 230 8.30 13.58 -0.40
N GLY A 231 8.27 13.14 0.86
CA GLY A 231 9.33 13.34 1.83
C GLY A 231 9.31 14.73 2.49
N PRO A 232 10.28 14.97 3.39
CA PRO A 232 10.33 16.18 4.20
C PRO A 232 10.51 17.42 3.33
N GLY A 233 9.58 18.40 3.47
CA GLY A 233 9.46 19.54 2.60
C GLY A 233 10.37 20.73 2.91
N ALA A 234 11.04 20.77 4.06
CA ALA A 234 11.75 21.97 4.52
C ALA A 234 12.80 22.50 3.52
N ARG A 235 13.62 21.61 2.98
CA ARG A 235 14.64 21.98 1.97
C ARG A 235 14.01 22.44 0.64
N HIS A 236 12.95 21.78 0.22
CA HIS A 236 12.20 22.17 -0.98
C HIS A 236 11.64 23.58 -0.82
N VAL A 237 10.92 23.82 0.27
CA VAL A 237 10.29 25.12 0.55
C VAL A 237 11.33 26.23 0.65
N ALA A 238 12.44 25.99 1.37
CA ALA A 238 13.53 26.97 1.50
C ALA A 238 14.14 27.33 0.14
N ALA A 239 14.44 26.34 -0.69
CA ALA A 239 15.01 26.56 -2.02
C ALA A 239 14.03 27.32 -2.94
N MET A 240 12.73 26.95 -2.93
CA MET A 240 11.71 27.63 -3.74
C MET A 240 11.53 29.09 -3.31
N LYS A 241 11.49 29.38 -2.01
CA LYS A 241 11.43 30.76 -1.50
C LYS A 241 12.68 31.60 -1.86
N ALA A 242 13.83 30.95 -1.99
CA ALA A 242 15.07 31.59 -2.43
C ALA A 242 15.19 31.72 -3.97
N GLY A 243 14.18 31.33 -4.75
CA GLY A 243 14.20 31.33 -6.20
C GLY A 243 15.08 30.26 -6.86
N LYS A 244 15.59 29.30 -6.08
CA LYS A 244 16.47 28.22 -6.53
C LYS A 244 15.65 27.02 -7.03
N ILE A 245 14.96 27.22 -8.16
CA ILE A 245 13.94 26.27 -8.67
C ILE A 245 14.49 24.85 -8.85
N GLU A 246 15.66 24.70 -9.48
CA GLU A 246 16.22 23.36 -9.75
C GLU A 246 16.72 22.66 -8.46
N GLU A 247 17.22 23.42 -7.50
CA GLU A 247 17.56 22.88 -6.19
C GLU A 247 16.29 22.41 -5.46
N GLY A 248 15.23 23.24 -5.49
CA GLY A 248 13.95 22.90 -4.91
C GLY A 248 13.34 21.63 -5.51
N ARG A 249 13.38 21.49 -6.84
CA ARG A 249 12.89 20.28 -7.53
C ARG A 249 13.67 19.01 -7.16
N ARG A 250 14.96 19.13 -6.89
CA ARG A 250 15.79 17.99 -6.46
C ARG A 250 15.66 17.68 -4.97
N ALA A 251 15.20 18.62 -4.18
CA ALA A 251 15.06 18.47 -2.74
C ALA A 251 13.79 17.74 -2.30
N ILE A 252 12.93 17.34 -3.25
CA ILE A 252 11.68 16.63 -2.96
C ILE A 252 11.50 15.47 -3.94
N LEU A 253 10.96 14.35 -3.47
CA LEU A 253 10.67 13.21 -4.31
C LEU A 253 9.42 13.45 -5.17
N ASN A 254 9.49 13.05 -6.43
CA ASN A 254 8.31 12.88 -7.26
C ASN A 254 8.17 11.38 -7.61
N PRO A 255 7.26 10.64 -6.95
CA PRO A 255 7.12 9.19 -7.16
C PRO A 255 6.79 8.82 -8.61
N ARG A 256 6.21 9.73 -9.40
CA ARG A 256 5.94 9.49 -10.83
C ARG A 256 7.20 9.33 -11.68
N LYS A 257 8.36 9.73 -11.16
CA LYS A 257 9.66 9.52 -11.82
C LYS A 257 10.27 8.15 -11.53
N LEU A 258 9.70 7.38 -10.63
CA LEU A 258 10.09 6.00 -10.38
C LEU A 258 9.73 5.12 -11.58
N GLY A 259 10.56 4.13 -11.87
CA GLY A 259 10.21 3.07 -12.82
C GLY A 259 8.99 2.28 -12.36
N ALA A 260 8.38 1.49 -13.25
CA ALA A 260 7.14 0.78 -12.95
C ALA A 260 7.24 -0.09 -11.69
N ALA A 261 8.23 -0.98 -11.62
CA ALA A 261 8.44 -1.85 -10.45
C ALA A 261 8.67 -1.04 -9.17
N ALA A 262 9.58 -0.06 -9.20
CA ALA A 262 9.86 0.79 -8.05
C ALA A 262 8.63 1.60 -7.59
N SER A 263 7.76 2.05 -8.53
CA SER A 263 6.53 2.77 -8.17
C SER A 263 5.48 1.86 -7.53
N VAL A 264 5.40 0.61 -7.95
CA VAL A 264 4.49 -0.38 -7.36
C VAL A 264 4.96 -0.76 -5.96
N ASP A 265 6.24 -1.00 -5.77
CA ASP A 265 6.83 -1.23 -4.46
C ASP A 265 6.67 -0.02 -3.54
N PHE A 266 6.83 1.20 -4.05
CA PHE A 266 6.60 2.42 -3.30
C PHE A 266 5.18 2.50 -2.72
N CYS A 267 4.16 2.19 -3.52
CA CYS A 267 2.78 2.06 -3.04
C CYS A 267 2.63 0.86 -2.10
N GLY A 268 3.33 -0.23 -2.43
CA GLY A 268 3.36 -1.49 -1.68
C GLY A 268 3.80 -1.36 -0.25
N ALA A 269 4.59 -0.38 0.06
CA ALA A 269 5.03 -0.10 1.41
C ALA A 269 3.89 0.09 2.42
N CYS A 270 2.75 0.59 1.97
CA CYS A 270 1.50 0.63 2.76
C CYS A 270 0.48 -0.41 2.28
N HIS A 271 0.47 -0.72 0.97
CA HIS A 271 -0.48 -1.64 0.34
C HIS A 271 0.04 -3.07 0.19
N ARG A 272 1.12 -3.41 0.85
CA ARG A 272 1.82 -4.72 0.86
C ARG A 272 2.43 -5.10 -0.48
N THR A 273 3.72 -5.25 -0.45
CA THR A 273 4.52 -5.71 -1.58
C THR A 273 4.38 -7.20 -1.81
N TRP A 274 4.92 -7.68 -2.93
CA TRP A 274 5.10 -9.11 -3.16
C TRP A 274 5.90 -9.79 -2.03
N ALA A 275 6.99 -9.17 -1.59
CA ALA A 275 7.83 -9.69 -0.52
C ALA A 275 7.07 -9.82 0.81
N ASP A 276 6.29 -8.80 1.19
CA ASP A 276 5.45 -8.86 2.40
C ASP A 276 4.47 -10.03 2.37
N VAL A 277 3.86 -10.29 1.22
CA VAL A 277 2.89 -11.38 1.08
C VAL A 277 3.57 -12.75 1.18
N LEU A 278 4.75 -12.91 0.57
CA LEU A 278 5.48 -14.17 0.66
C LEU A 278 5.90 -14.50 2.09
N GLN A 279 6.22 -13.51 2.91
CA GLN A 279 6.55 -13.72 4.32
C GLN A 279 5.37 -14.28 5.13
N THR A 280 4.13 -13.94 4.75
CA THR A 280 2.94 -14.47 5.43
C THR A 280 2.62 -15.92 5.08
N GLN A 281 3.21 -16.47 4.03
CA GLN A 281 2.90 -17.78 3.44
C GLN A 281 1.43 -17.95 3.00
N VAL A 282 0.65 -16.89 3.01
CA VAL A 282 -0.72 -16.85 2.49
C VAL A 282 -0.69 -16.14 1.15
N THR A 283 -0.99 -16.84 0.08
CA THR A 283 -0.89 -16.33 -1.29
C THR A 283 -2.26 -16.31 -2.00
N GLY A 284 -2.28 -15.80 -3.21
CA GLY A 284 -3.44 -15.84 -4.07
C GLY A 284 -4.55 -14.86 -3.70
N VAL A 285 -5.78 -15.27 -3.96
CA VAL A 285 -6.97 -14.41 -3.80
C VAL A 285 -7.30 -14.07 -2.35
N ALA A 286 -6.80 -14.83 -1.38
CA ALA A 286 -6.89 -14.48 0.04
C ALA A 286 -6.26 -13.09 0.35
N ASN A 287 -5.33 -12.66 -0.49
CA ASN A 287 -4.67 -11.37 -0.43
C ASN A 287 -5.18 -10.37 -1.50
N VAL A 288 -6.43 -10.49 -1.94
CA VAL A 288 -7.03 -9.61 -2.96
C VAL A 288 -6.94 -8.13 -2.61
N ARG A 289 -6.92 -7.80 -1.34
CA ARG A 289 -6.79 -6.43 -0.81
C ARG A 289 -5.36 -5.86 -0.91
N PHE A 290 -4.38 -6.66 -1.31
CA PHE A 290 -2.99 -6.23 -1.47
C PHE A 290 -2.70 -6.00 -2.96
N GLN A 291 -3.09 -4.83 -3.44
CA GLN A 291 -3.11 -4.47 -4.87
C GLN A 291 -1.74 -4.60 -5.55
N PRO A 292 -0.60 -4.18 -4.98
CA PRO A 292 0.72 -4.38 -5.59
C PRO A 292 1.00 -5.85 -5.85
N TYR A 293 0.83 -6.71 -4.86
CA TYR A 293 1.01 -8.16 -5.00
C TYR A 293 0.12 -8.74 -6.11
N ARG A 294 -1.16 -8.35 -6.15
CA ARG A 294 -2.09 -8.85 -7.17
C ARG A 294 -1.76 -8.31 -8.56
N LEU A 295 -1.34 -7.05 -8.68
CA LEU A 295 -0.94 -6.45 -9.95
C LEU A 295 0.28 -7.15 -10.55
N GLU A 296 1.28 -7.44 -9.74
CA GLU A 296 2.49 -8.14 -10.16
C GLU A 296 2.21 -9.59 -10.62
N SER A 297 1.13 -10.19 -10.15
CA SER A 297 0.63 -11.49 -10.61
C SER A 297 -0.07 -11.43 -11.97
N SER A 298 -0.23 -10.26 -12.59
CA SER A 298 -0.91 -10.08 -13.88
C SER A 298 -0.04 -10.57 -15.04
N LYS A 299 -0.66 -11.14 -16.08
CA LYS A 299 0.08 -11.61 -17.26
C LYS A 299 0.83 -10.51 -18.03
N CYS A 300 0.37 -9.27 -17.92
CA CYS A 300 1.01 -8.11 -18.57
C CYS A 300 2.14 -7.51 -17.72
N TRP A 301 2.25 -7.86 -16.44
CA TRP A 301 3.32 -7.38 -15.57
C TRP A 301 4.70 -7.91 -16.01
N GLY A 302 5.72 -7.08 -15.94
CA GLY A 302 7.11 -7.50 -16.17
C GLY A 302 7.45 -7.92 -17.60
N ARG A 303 6.53 -7.74 -18.56
CA ARG A 303 6.80 -8.06 -19.98
C ARG A 303 7.47 -6.92 -20.75
N GLY A 304 8.19 -6.04 -20.04
CA GLY A 304 8.91 -4.93 -20.63
C GLY A 304 8.09 -3.65 -20.81
N ASP A 305 6.80 -3.65 -20.43
CA ASP A 305 5.99 -2.45 -20.49
C ASP A 305 6.08 -1.68 -19.17
N ALA A 306 6.91 -0.66 -19.15
CA ALA A 306 7.10 0.24 -18.01
C ALA A 306 5.88 1.13 -17.70
N ARG A 307 4.81 1.04 -18.49
CA ARG A 307 3.60 1.85 -18.32
C ARG A 307 2.65 1.26 -17.29
N LEU A 308 2.73 -0.05 -17.02
CA LEU A 308 1.87 -0.71 -16.05
C LEU A 308 2.35 -0.43 -14.61
N ALA A 309 1.81 0.60 -14.03
CA ALA A 309 2.09 1.06 -12.68
C ALA A 309 0.81 1.62 -12.06
N CYS A 310 0.78 1.82 -10.75
CA CYS A 310 -0.39 2.38 -10.06
C CYS A 310 -0.86 3.70 -10.68
N PHE A 311 0.10 4.56 -11.06
CA PHE A 311 -0.17 5.87 -11.68
C PHE A 311 -0.72 5.79 -13.11
N ALA A 312 -0.68 4.63 -13.76
CA ALA A 312 -1.29 4.45 -15.06
C ALA A 312 -2.82 4.54 -14.99
N CYS A 313 -3.37 4.11 -13.85
CA CYS A 313 -4.81 4.03 -13.64
C CYS A 313 -5.31 5.02 -12.58
N HIS A 314 -4.50 5.32 -11.56
CA HIS A 314 -4.89 6.15 -10.42
C HIS A 314 -4.10 7.46 -10.35
N ASP A 315 -4.79 8.57 -10.03
CA ASP A 315 -4.15 9.80 -9.54
C ASP A 315 -4.26 9.81 -8.01
N PRO A 316 -3.13 9.69 -7.27
CA PRO A 316 -3.16 9.65 -5.80
C PRO A 316 -3.60 10.96 -5.15
N HIS A 317 -3.72 12.05 -5.92
CA HIS A 317 -4.23 13.33 -5.46
C HIS A 317 -5.74 13.50 -5.69
N GLN A 318 -6.41 12.52 -6.30
CA GLN A 318 -7.84 12.58 -6.58
C GLN A 318 -8.61 11.55 -5.75
N PRO A 319 -9.88 11.80 -5.45
CA PRO A 319 -10.76 10.79 -4.88
C PRO A 319 -10.75 9.50 -5.70
N LEU A 320 -10.91 8.37 -5.03
CA LEU A 320 -10.97 7.08 -5.69
C LEU A 320 -12.24 6.99 -6.56
N VAL A 321 -12.06 6.75 -7.83
CA VAL A 321 -13.16 6.43 -8.74
C VAL A 321 -13.51 4.95 -8.57
N THR A 322 -14.78 4.64 -8.30
CA THR A 322 -15.27 3.26 -8.08
C THR A 322 -16.00 2.67 -9.29
N GLU A 323 -16.34 3.50 -10.26
CA GLU A 323 -16.97 3.11 -11.52
C GLU A 323 -15.99 2.42 -12.44
N THR A 324 -16.19 1.12 -12.69
CA THR A 324 -15.23 0.29 -13.45
C THR A 324 -15.04 0.80 -14.89
N ALA A 325 -16.12 1.24 -15.54
CA ALA A 325 -16.06 1.75 -16.90
C ALA A 325 -15.21 3.03 -17.06
N SER A 326 -15.04 3.79 -15.99
CA SER A 326 -14.17 5.00 -15.99
C SER A 326 -12.70 4.67 -16.26
N TYR A 327 -12.31 3.40 -16.08
CA TYR A 327 -10.95 2.93 -16.34
C TYR A 327 -10.75 2.36 -17.76
N ASP A 328 -11.79 2.24 -18.58
CA ASP A 328 -11.69 1.65 -19.92
C ASP A 328 -10.66 2.34 -20.80
N SER A 329 -10.58 3.69 -20.75
CA SER A 329 -9.57 4.45 -21.49
C SER A 329 -8.13 4.07 -21.12
N LYS A 330 -7.90 3.59 -19.88
CA LYS A 330 -6.59 3.11 -19.42
C LYS A 330 -6.25 1.74 -20.01
N CYS A 331 -7.25 0.87 -20.14
CA CYS A 331 -7.12 -0.41 -20.80
C CYS A 331 -6.89 -0.22 -22.31
N LEU A 332 -7.70 0.64 -22.94
CA LEU A 332 -7.64 0.91 -24.36
C LEU A 332 -6.40 1.72 -24.81
N ALA A 333 -5.64 2.26 -23.86
CA ALA A 333 -4.31 2.81 -24.15
C ALA A 333 -3.30 1.73 -24.62
N CYS A 334 -3.57 0.45 -24.30
CA CYS A 334 -2.75 -0.69 -24.70
C CYS A 334 -3.52 -1.74 -25.52
N HIS A 335 -4.83 -1.84 -25.34
CA HIS A 335 -5.69 -2.80 -26.03
C HIS A 335 -6.49 -2.14 -27.16
N VAL A 336 -6.54 -2.80 -28.32
CA VAL A 336 -7.34 -2.34 -29.45
C VAL A 336 -8.78 -2.80 -29.36
N THR A 337 -9.69 -2.03 -29.99
CA THR A 337 -11.12 -2.36 -30.03
C THR A 337 -11.49 -3.19 -31.25
N LYS A 338 -10.65 -3.19 -32.32
CA LYS A 338 -10.89 -3.91 -33.57
C LYS A 338 -9.74 -4.86 -33.86
N ALA A 339 -10.08 -6.06 -34.33
CA ALA A 339 -9.08 -7.01 -34.77
C ALA A 339 -8.24 -6.45 -35.93
N GLY A 340 -6.93 -6.62 -35.86
CA GLY A 340 -5.98 -6.12 -36.87
C GLY A 340 -5.45 -4.72 -36.63
N GLU A 341 -6.02 -3.92 -35.73
CA GLU A 341 -5.43 -2.67 -35.28
C GLU A 341 -4.21 -2.94 -34.41
N LYS A 342 -3.17 -2.10 -34.57
CA LYS A 342 -1.98 -2.12 -33.71
C LYS A 342 -1.90 -0.78 -33.01
N ILE A 343 -1.79 -0.82 -31.69
CA ILE A 343 -1.29 0.32 -30.92
C ILE A 343 0.24 0.18 -30.93
N ALA A 344 0.96 1.29 -31.18
CA ALA A 344 2.41 1.29 -31.30
C ALA A 344 3.06 0.41 -30.23
N ASP A 345 3.90 -0.51 -30.64
CA ASP A 345 4.76 -1.40 -29.85
C ASP A 345 4.05 -2.39 -28.91
N HIS A 346 2.71 -2.45 -28.90
CA HIS A 346 2.00 -3.42 -28.08
C HIS A 346 0.90 -4.15 -28.88
N PRO A 347 1.05 -5.46 -29.15
CA PRO A 347 0.02 -6.25 -29.83
C PRO A 347 -1.05 -6.67 -28.80
N GLY A 348 -1.86 -5.72 -28.32
CA GLY A 348 -3.05 -6.03 -27.56
C GLY A 348 -4.08 -6.71 -28.48
N ALA A 349 -4.52 -7.91 -28.14
CA ALA A 349 -5.63 -8.53 -28.85
C ALA A 349 -6.93 -7.79 -28.54
N ALA A 350 -7.77 -7.59 -29.57
CA ALA A 350 -9.12 -7.11 -29.34
C ALA A 350 -9.91 -8.10 -28.47
N CYS A 351 -10.68 -7.59 -27.52
CA CYS A 351 -11.59 -8.43 -26.76
C CYS A 351 -12.77 -8.85 -27.65
N PRO A 352 -13.03 -10.16 -27.82
CA PRO A 352 -14.12 -10.63 -28.67
C PRO A 352 -15.51 -10.47 -28.01
N VAL A 353 -15.58 -10.11 -26.72
CA VAL A 353 -16.82 -10.08 -25.93
C VAL A 353 -17.36 -8.67 -25.77
N ALA A 354 -16.49 -7.71 -25.44
CA ALA A 354 -16.89 -6.34 -25.14
C ALA A 354 -15.77 -5.32 -25.42
N THR A 355 -16.15 -4.08 -25.63
CA THR A 355 -15.22 -2.95 -25.83
C THR A 355 -15.32 -1.91 -24.71
N SER A 356 -16.08 -2.20 -23.67
CA SER A 356 -16.29 -1.32 -22.51
C SER A 356 -16.47 -2.14 -21.24
N ASN A 357 -16.36 -1.47 -20.08
CA ASN A 357 -16.47 -2.03 -18.74
C ASN A 357 -15.47 -3.21 -18.51
N CYS A 358 -14.25 -3.04 -19.03
CA CYS A 358 -13.21 -4.04 -19.06
C CYS A 358 -12.90 -4.61 -17.66
N GLY A 359 -12.83 -3.72 -16.67
CA GLY A 359 -12.50 -4.08 -15.29
C GLY A 359 -13.48 -5.04 -14.65
N SER A 360 -14.77 -5.02 -15.04
CA SER A 360 -15.78 -5.90 -14.46
C SER A 360 -15.50 -7.39 -14.72
N CYS A 361 -14.87 -7.71 -15.86
CA CYS A 361 -14.51 -9.08 -16.22
C CYS A 361 -13.04 -9.41 -15.93
N HIS A 362 -12.13 -8.46 -16.14
CA HIS A 362 -10.69 -8.70 -16.02
C HIS A 362 -10.12 -8.43 -14.63
N MET A 363 -10.86 -7.68 -13.80
CA MET A 363 -10.52 -7.29 -12.42
C MET A 363 -11.75 -7.49 -11.51
N PRO A 364 -12.28 -8.70 -11.37
CA PRO A 364 -13.54 -8.94 -10.65
C PRO A 364 -13.42 -8.53 -9.19
N LYS A 365 -14.57 -8.17 -8.60
CA LYS A 365 -14.66 -7.97 -7.15
C LYS A 365 -14.75 -9.31 -6.44
N VAL A 366 -13.99 -9.43 -5.37
CA VAL A 366 -13.91 -10.62 -4.52
C VAL A 366 -14.29 -10.23 -3.09
N GLU A 367 -15.24 -10.92 -2.51
CA GLU A 367 -15.61 -10.75 -1.11
C GLU A 367 -14.47 -11.23 -0.20
N VAL A 368 -14.15 -10.42 0.81
CA VAL A 368 -13.27 -10.80 1.90
C VAL A 368 -14.12 -10.89 3.18
N PRO A 369 -14.54 -12.11 3.57
CA PRO A 369 -15.51 -12.28 4.66
C PRO A 369 -15.08 -11.61 5.98
N SER A 370 -13.79 -11.68 6.32
CA SER A 370 -13.26 -11.05 7.54
C SER A 370 -13.26 -9.52 7.51
N MET A 371 -13.45 -8.92 6.34
CA MET A 371 -13.53 -7.46 6.15
C MET A 371 -14.93 -6.99 5.81
N HIS A 372 -15.87 -7.91 5.64
CA HIS A 372 -17.27 -7.63 5.27
C HIS A 372 -17.40 -6.68 4.08
N ALA A 373 -16.49 -6.79 3.09
CA ALA A 373 -16.45 -5.92 1.93
C ALA A 373 -15.83 -6.62 0.72
N PRO A 374 -16.28 -6.28 -0.50
CA PRO A 374 -15.67 -6.73 -1.73
C PRO A 374 -14.46 -5.83 -2.09
N PHE A 375 -13.42 -6.45 -2.63
CA PHE A 375 -12.23 -5.79 -3.15
C PHE A 375 -12.05 -6.11 -4.63
N THR A 376 -11.71 -5.11 -5.43
CA THR A 376 -11.35 -5.30 -6.83
C THR A 376 -10.01 -6.04 -6.91
N ASP A 377 -10.00 -7.17 -7.60
CA ASP A 377 -8.79 -7.94 -7.81
C ASP A 377 -7.89 -7.28 -8.85
N HIS A 378 -6.73 -6.78 -8.44
CA HIS A 378 -5.75 -6.13 -9.31
C HIS A 378 -4.92 -7.13 -10.15
N ARG A 379 -5.14 -8.43 -10.01
CA ARG A 379 -4.62 -9.41 -10.96
C ARG A 379 -5.42 -9.35 -12.26
N ILE A 380 -4.90 -8.64 -13.24
CA ILE A 380 -5.54 -8.50 -14.56
C ILE A 380 -5.41 -9.80 -15.32
N ARG A 381 -6.53 -10.45 -15.62
CA ARG A 381 -6.60 -11.76 -16.30
C ARG A 381 -7.93 -11.99 -17.01
N ILE A 382 -7.98 -13.01 -17.86
CA ILE A 382 -9.26 -13.50 -18.35
C ILE A 382 -9.85 -14.40 -17.25
N VAL A 383 -10.98 -13.99 -16.70
CA VAL A 383 -11.74 -14.78 -15.72
C VAL A 383 -12.84 -15.53 -16.47
N ARG A 384 -12.87 -16.86 -16.35
CA ARG A 384 -13.89 -17.72 -16.93
C ARG A 384 -14.82 -18.23 -15.84
N ASN A 385 -16.12 -18.06 -16.03
CA ASN A 385 -17.11 -18.64 -15.14
C ASN A 385 -17.29 -20.13 -15.54
N PRO A 386 -17.22 -21.14 -14.64
CA PRO A 386 -17.19 -21.07 -13.18
C PRO A 386 -15.80 -21.34 -12.56
N GLU A 387 -14.72 -20.84 -13.16
CA GLU A 387 -13.40 -21.05 -12.55
C GLU A 387 -13.39 -20.46 -11.14
N ALA A 388 -13.07 -21.31 -10.14
CA ALA A 388 -12.67 -20.81 -8.84
C ALA A 388 -11.51 -19.84 -9.04
N TYR A 389 -11.49 -18.71 -8.31
CA TYR A 389 -10.45 -17.70 -8.46
C TYR A 389 -9.07 -18.35 -8.28
N PRO A 390 -8.28 -18.54 -9.35
CA PRO A 390 -7.02 -19.24 -9.24
C PRO A 390 -6.02 -18.39 -8.46
N ASN A 391 -5.26 -19.07 -7.66
CA ASN A 391 -4.11 -18.50 -6.95
C ASN A 391 -3.04 -18.00 -7.92
#